data_a0268908115983a768c59ece9208f0e9
#
_entry.id   a0268908115983a768c59ece9208f0e9
#
_cell.length_a   1.000
_cell.length_b   1.000
_cell.length_c   1.000
_cell.angle_alpha   90.00
_cell.angle_beta   90.00
_cell.angle_gamma   90.00
#
_symmetry.space_group_name_H-M   'P 1'
#
loop_
_entity.id
_entity.type
_entity.pdbx_description
1 polymer ?
#
loop_
_entity_poly.entity_id
_entity_poly.type
_entity_poly.pdbx_seq_one_letter_code
_entity_poly.pdbx_strand_id
1 'polypeptide(L)'
;MILKLLNALFALGLLMASPASARLYITEFMANNRATIEDEDGDASDWIEIFNSGDTPVDLDGYFLTDAADTLTMWRFPSVEIAENGFLLVFASGKDRRNPESELHTSFRISSDGEYLALVNSDGTSVVADFGTEENPIPEQFEDSSYGLMQGGGLTPTMFIGPTQQVRVIIPADDSLGGDWTEQEFDDSGWQAAQMGIGYDENDTYAQEFGANGDLGNDFNGVNTSVYIRIPFEVSDPSTITNLTLRMKYDDGFVAYLNDTLVADANAPGGLTWNSEATGNHSDGEAVTFLDWDITSFVNRLRPGANVLAIHGLNDGITSSDMLITAELRGTRITDPSLGEPGYLASPSPRTFNGDTFDGFVGDTSFNIDRGFFEDPFALEVTSSTESAEIRYTL
;
A
#
# COMPACT_ATOMS: atom_id res chain seq x y z
N MET A 1 4.54 -0.32 69.38
CA MET A 1 4.59 -1.15 68.16
C MET A 1 4.15 -0.26 66.99
N ILE A 2 5.11 0.37 66.32
CA ILE A 2 4.87 1.41 65.32
C ILE A 2 4.91 0.75 63.95
N LEU A 3 3.77 0.81 63.26
CA LEU A 3 3.60 0.28 61.92
C LEU A 3 4.12 1.35 60.90
N LYS A 4 5.20 1.06 60.17
CA LYS A 4 5.68 1.88 59.06
C LYS A 4 4.93 1.48 57.79
N LEU A 5 4.12 2.43 57.28
CA LEU A 5 3.58 2.33 55.92
C LEU A 5 4.73 2.67 54.93
N LEU A 6 5.03 1.73 54.03
CA LEU A 6 5.94 1.92 52.90
C LEU A 6 5.08 2.39 51.72
N ASN A 7 5.17 3.65 51.35
CA ASN A 7 4.60 4.16 50.09
C ASN A 7 5.55 3.77 48.94
N ALA A 8 5.13 2.84 48.12
CA ALA A 8 5.78 2.55 46.85
C ALA A 8 5.28 3.55 45.80
N LEU A 9 6.11 4.54 45.46
CA LEU A 9 5.91 5.35 44.24
C LEU A 9 6.17 4.49 43.02
N PHE A 10 5.11 4.13 42.28
CA PHE A 10 5.25 3.67 40.92
C PHE A 10 5.59 4.87 40.03
N ALA A 11 6.85 5.01 39.63
CA ALA A 11 7.24 5.92 38.57
C ALA A 11 6.77 5.27 37.24
N LEU A 12 5.69 5.80 36.69
CA LEU A 12 5.27 5.52 35.32
C LEU A 12 6.29 6.19 34.40
N GLY A 13 7.28 5.41 33.95
CA GLY A 13 8.22 5.83 32.92
C GLY A 13 7.47 5.99 31.61
N LEU A 14 7.16 7.23 31.23
CA LEU A 14 6.76 7.56 29.87
C LEU A 14 7.97 7.21 29.00
N LEU A 15 7.93 6.07 28.28
CA LEU A 15 8.81 5.85 27.15
C LEU A 15 8.41 6.89 26.09
N MET A 16 9.13 8.01 26.06
CA MET A 16 9.13 8.88 24.92
C MET A 16 9.79 8.07 23.80
N ALA A 17 9.00 7.58 22.84
CA ALA A 17 9.54 7.16 21.56
C ALA A 17 10.30 8.38 21.02
N SER A 18 11.60 8.24 20.77
CA SER A 18 12.34 9.26 20.03
C SER A 18 11.66 9.38 18.68
N PRO A 19 11.31 10.58 18.21
CA PRO A 19 10.80 10.73 16.85
C PRO A 19 11.81 10.08 15.92
N ALA A 20 11.34 9.23 15.02
CA ALA A 20 12.16 8.70 13.95
C ALA A 20 12.68 9.91 13.17
N SER A 21 14.00 10.12 13.17
CA SER A 21 14.62 11.26 12.48
C SER A 21 14.30 11.10 11.00
N ALA A 22 13.82 12.15 10.36
CA ALA A 22 13.63 12.19 8.92
C ALA A 22 14.90 11.64 8.22
N ARG A 23 14.74 10.61 7.39
CA ARG A 23 15.84 10.01 6.64
C ARG A 23 15.53 10.15 5.16
N LEU A 24 16.38 10.89 4.47
CA LEU A 24 16.32 11.05 3.03
C LEU A 24 17.22 10.02 2.36
N TYR A 25 16.72 9.46 1.28
CA TYR A 25 17.45 8.50 0.45
C TYR A 25 17.28 8.89 -1.02
N ILE A 26 18.31 8.65 -1.83
CA ILE A 26 18.10 8.46 -3.26
C ILE A 26 17.64 7.00 -3.39
N THR A 27 16.43 6.78 -3.88
CA THR A 27 15.85 5.44 -3.96
C THR A 27 15.97 4.83 -5.33
N GLU A 28 15.89 5.66 -6.37
CA GLU A 28 15.93 5.20 -7.75
C GLU A 28 16.49 6.31 -8.65
N PHE A 29 17.18 5.93 -9.71
CA PHE A 29 17.55 6.83 -10.78
C PHE A 29 17.60 6.09 -12.11
N MET A 30 17.52 6.86 -13.21
CA MET A 30 17.64 6.36 -14.57
C MET A 30 18.55 7.29 -15.36
N ALA A 31 19.65 6.75 -15.86
CA ALA A 31 20.69 7.48 -16.60
C ALA A 31 20.63 7.27 -18.13
N ASN A 32 19.64 6.55 -18.64
CA ASN A 32 19.41 6.34 -20.07
C ASN A 32 17.91 6.17 -20.35
N ASN A 33 17.15 7.22 -20.03
CA ASN A 33 15.70 7.25 -20.28
C ASN A 33 15.43 7.56 -21.76
N ARG A 34 14.63 6.72 -22.42
CA ARG A 34 14.19 6.89 -23.81
C ARG A 34 12.68 6.91 -23.96
N ALA A 35 11.96 6.12 -23.13
CA ALA A 35 10.54 5.92 -23.31
C ALA A 35 9.77 5.66 -21.99
N THR A 36 10.39 5.83 -20.80
CA THR A 36 9.71 5.51 -19.54
C THR A 36 8.84 6.65 -19.05
N ILE A 37 9.41 7.83 -18.88
CA ILE A 37 8.71 9.06 -18.50
C ILE A 37 9.27 10.24 -19.31
N GLU A 38 8.41 11.21 -19.59
CA GLU A 38 8.76 12.48 -20.23
C GLU A 38 8.67 13.60 -19.21
N ASP A 39 9.52 14.62 -19.34
CA ASP A 39 9.43 15.84 -18.55
C ASP A 39 8.37 16.82 -19.15
N GLU A 40 8.16 17.96 -18.51
CA GLU A 40 7.15 18.96 -18.90
C GLU A 40 7.34 19.52 -20.32
N ASP A 41 8.52 19.37 -20.93
CA ASP A 41 8.80 19.76 -22.31
C ASP A 41 8.53 18.61 -23.32
N GLY A 42 8.20 17.40 -22.84
CA GLY A 42 8.03 16.19 -23.63
C GLY A 42 9.36 15.51 -23.99
N ASP A 43 10.43 15.81 -23.27
CA ASP A 43 11.73 15.15 -23.44
C ASP A 43 11.84 13.94 -22.48
N ALA A 44 12.31 12.79 -22.98
CA ALA A 44 12.67 11.65 -22.15
C ALA A 44 14.02 11.93 -21.46
N SER A 45 13.98 12.74 -20.41
CA SER A 45 15.16 13.12 -19.62
C SER A 45 15.48 12.09 -18.55
N ASP A 46 16.77 11.91 -18.23
CA ASP A 46 17.22 11.13 -17.09
C ASP A 46 16.62 11.71 -15.79
N TRP A 47 16.49 10.90 -14.76
CA TRP A 47 15.83 11.33 -13.54
C TRP A 47 16.40 10.67 -12.28
N ILE A 48 16.17 11.31 -11.15
CA ILE A 48 16.58 10.91 -9.81
C ILE A 48 15.35 10.98 -8.91
N GLU A 49 15.13 9.95 -8.11
CA GLU A 49 14.09 9.94 -7.10
C GLU A 49 14.68 10.04 -5.69
N ILE A 50 14.07 10.91 -4.88
CA ILE A 50 14.41 11.09 -3.47
C ILE A 50 13.19 10.69 -2.63
N PHE A 51 13.41 9.87 -1.62
CA PHE A 51 12.39 9.40 -0.69
C PHE A 51 12.65 9.92 0.73
N ASN A 52 11.60 10.40 1.37
CA ASN A 52 11.61 10.73 2.79
C ASN A 52 10.97 9.57 3.58
N SER A 53 11.78 8.74 4.24
CA SER A 53 11.30 7.62 5.06
C SER A 53 10.89 8.04 6.48
N GLY A 54 10.94 9.33 6.78
CA GLY A 54 10.57 9.87 8.10
C GLY A 54 9.06 10.06 8.24
N ASP A 55 8.64 10.30 9.47
CA ASP A 55 7.26 10.57 9.89
C ASP A 55 6.92 12.07 9.91
N THR A 56 7.78 12.90 9.35
CA THR A 56 7.59 14.35 9.22
C THR A 56 8.07 14.84 7.86
N PRO A 57 7.40 15.87 7.28
CA PRO A 57 7.87 16.50 6.05
C PRO A 57 9.28 17.07 6.18
N VAL A 58 10.04 17.07 5.07
CA VAL A 58 11.40 17.64 4.99
C VAL A 58 11.47 18.69 3.90
N ASP A 59 11.85 19.91 4.24
CA ASP A 59 12.19 20.97 3.26
C ASP A 59 13.64 20.79 2.80
N LEU A 60 13.83 20.67 1.50
CA LEU A 60 15.15 20.54 0.87
C LEU A 60 15.85 21.89 0.62
N ASP A 61 15.36 23.05 1.13
CA ASP A 61 16.06 24.32 0.92
C ASP A 61 17.54 24.22 1.29
N GLY A 62 18.37 24.46 0.29
CA GLY A 62 19.82 24.48 0.47
C GLY A 62 20.51 23.11 0.40
N TYR A 63 19.83 22.01 0.32
CA TYR A 63 20.42 20.72 -0.01
C TYR A 63 20.97 20.74 -1.45
N PHE A 64 21.83 19.77 -1.78
CA PHE A 64 22.44 19.72 -3.11
C PHE A 64 22.33 18.31 -3.69
N LEU A 65 22.26 18.25 -5.04
CA LEU A 65 22.55 17.06 -5.82
C LEU A 65 23.85 17.23 -6.58
N THR A 66 24.60 16.15 -6.72
CA THR A 66 25.85 16.11 -7.46
C THR A 66 26.09 14.76 -8.11
N ASP A 67 26.73 14.76 -9.29
CA ASP A 67 27.26 13.60 -10.00
C ASP A 67 28.80 13.47 -9.85
N ALA A 68 29.42 14.31 -9.00
CA ALA A 68 30.86 14.38 -8.82
C ALA A 68 31.25 14.41 -7.33
N ALA A 69 32.05 13.44 -6.88
CA ALA A 69 32.49 13.31 -5.48
C ALA A 69 33.38 14.48 -5.01
N ASP A 70 34.05 15.16 -5.93
CA ASP A 70 34.91 16.33 -5.65
C ASP A 70 34.15 17.67 -5.63
N THR A 71 32.88 17.69 -6.06
CA THR A 71 32.08 18.89 -6.21
C THR A 71 30.68 18.73 -5.58
N LEU A 72 30.66 18.60 -4.25
CA LEU A 72 29.44 18.25 -3.47
C LEU A 72 28.30 19.30 -3.55
N THR A 73 28.56 20.53 -4.02
CA THR A 73 27.57 21.62 -4.09
C THR A 73 27.15 21.97 -5.50
N MET A 74 27.11 20.99 -6.42
CA MET A 74 26.92 21.21 -7.84
C MET A 74 25.57 21.83 -8.20
N TRP A 75 24.48 21.26 -7.70
CA TRP A 75 23.14 21.76 -7.94
C TRP A 75 22.37 21.90 -6.62
N ARG A 76 21.95 23.13 -6.29
CA ARG A 76 21.25 23.45 -5.05
C ARG A 76 19.74 23.38 -5.22
N PHE A 77 19.05 22.69 -4.32
CA PHE A 77 17.60 22.69 -4.23
C PHE A 77 17.03 24.07 -3.87
N PRO A 78 15.88 24.43 -4.46
CA PRO A 78 15.01 25.47 -3.91
C PRO A 78 14.31 24.96 -2.65
N SER A 79 13.53 25.81 -1.96
CA SER A 79 12.60 25.35 -0.94
C SER A 79 11.52 24.48 -1.60
N VAL A 80 11.59 23.19 -1.38
CA VAL A 80 10.62 22.18 -1.82
C VAL A 80 10.51 21.13 -0.72
N GLU A 81 9.27 20.76 -0.38
CA GLU A 81 8.99 19.84 0.70
C GLU A 81 8.73 18.43 0.16
N ILE A 82 9.34 17.43 0.79
CA ILE A 82 8.96 16.03 0.63
C ILE A 82 8.13 15.63 1.85
N ALA A 83 6.85 15.28 1.63
CA ALA A 83 5.96 14.83 2.68
C ALA A 83 6.52 13.59 3.41
N GLU A 84 5.99 13.29 4.58
CA GLU A 84 6.26 12.02 5.27
C GLU A 84 5.94 10.85 4.34
N ASN A 85 6.84 9.86 4.26
CA ASN A 85 6.75 8.72 3.34
C ASN A 85 6.53 9.12 1.86
N GLY A 86 6.92 10.33 1.49
CA GLY A 86 6.73 10.90 0.17
C GLY A 86 7.96 10.80 -0.72
N PHE A 87 7.74 10.96 -2.02
CA PHE A 87 8.76 10.94 -3.06
C PHE A 87 8.87 12.29 -3.76
N LEU A 88 10.08 12.64 -4.17
CA LEU A 88 10.37 13.77 -5.06
C LEU A 88 11.16 13.27 -6.26
N LEU A 89 10.64 13.52 -7.47
CA LEU A 89 11.34 13.27 -8.72
C LEU A 89 12.03 14.54 -9.21
N VAL A 90 13.29 14.41 -9.60
CA VAL A 90 14.12 15.48 -10.18
C VAL A 90 14.70 15.00 -11.50
N PHE A 91 14.48 15.74 -12.58
CA PHE A 91 15.06 15.39 -13.88
C PHE A 91 16.54 15.80 -13.96
N ALA A 92 17.41 14.83 -14.27
CA ALA A 92 18.84 15.05 -14.48
C ALA A 92 19.11 15.43 -15.93
N SER A 93 18.51 16.54 -16.38
CA SER A 93 18.45 16.94 -17.79
C SER A 93 19.49 17.98 -18.22
N GLY A 94 20.16 18.64 -17.26
CA GLY A 94 21.03 19.77 -17.54
C GLY A 94 20.30 21.09 -17.80
N LYS A 95 18.96 21.14 -17.66
CA LYS A 95 18.16 22.36 -17.93
C LYS A 95 18.24 23.40 -16.80
N ASP A 96 18.74 23.04 -15.62
CA ASP A 96 18.93 23.88 -14.41
C ASP A 96 17.68 24.68 -14.01
N ARG A 97 16.55 23.99 -13.86
CA ARG A 97 15.27 24.59 -13.44
C ARG A 97 15.05 24.33 -11.95
N ARG A 98 14.76 25.41 -11.20
CA ARG A 98 14.62 25.38 -9.73
C ARG A 98 13.33 26.01 -9.24
N ASN A 99 12.29 26.06 -10.08
CA ASN A 99 10.98 26.54 -9.63
C ASN A 99 10.24 25.41 -8.90
N PRO A 100 9.93 25.53 -7.58
CA PRO A 100 9.27 24.46 -6.83
C PRO A 100 7.80 24.22 -7.23
N GLU A 101 7.20 25.10 -8.04
CA GLU A 101 5.84 24.94 -8.56
C GLU A 101 5.80 24.18 -9.92
N SER A 102 6.97 23.78 -10.46
CA SER A 102 7.12 23.02 -11.69
C SER A 102 8.13 21.88 -11.50
N GLU A 103 8.40 21.12 -12.53
CA GLU A 103 9.39 20.06 -12.46
C GLU A 103 10.80 20.62 -12.21
N LEU A 104 11.53 19.96 -11.31
CA LEU A 104 12.90 20.33 -10.99
C LEU A 104 13.87 19.65 -11.96
N HIS A 105 14.86 20.42 -12.44
CA HIS A 105 15.88 19.90 -13.34
C HIS A 105 17.27 20.28 -12.85
N THR A 106 18.16 19.30 -12.74
CA THR A 106 19.55 19.56 -12.37
C THR A 106 20.30 20.34 -13.45
N SER A 107 21.49 20.86 -13.09
CA SER A 107 22.43 21.47 -14.03
C SER A 107 23.34 20.46 -14.73
N PHE A 108 23.23 19.18 -14.37
CA PHE A 108 24.00 18.05 -14.90
C PHE A 108 23.09 16.95 -15.45
N ARG A 109 23.68 15.94 -16.08
CA ARG A 109 23.03 14.71 -16.54
C ARG A 109 23.79 13.53 -15.95
N ILE A 110 23.12 12.42 -15.73
CA ILE A 110 23.76 11.20 -15.23
C ILE A 110 24.37 10.45 -16.41
N SER A 111 25.64 9.98 -16.24
CA SER A 111 26.30 9.18 -17.25
C SER A 111 25.79 7.75 -17.27
N SER A 112 25.48 7.23 -18.46
CA SER A 112 25.15 5.81 -18.61
C SER A 112 26.36 4.87 -18.44
N ASP A 113 27.58 5.39 -18.53
CA ASP A 113 28.79 4.59 -18.33
C ASP A 113 29.09 4.33 -16.84
N GLY A 114 28.29 4.92 -15.96
CA GLY A 114 28.46 4.85 -14.51
C GLY A 114 29.30 6.00 -13.96
N GLU A 115 28.87 6.51 -12.80
CA GLU A 115 29.56 7.61 -12.11
C GLU A 115 29.19 7.63 -10.62
N TYR A 116 29.44 8.74 -9.94
CA TYR A 116 28.97 9.02 -8.58
C TYR A 116 27.64 9.77 -8.63
N LEU A 117 26.76 9.55 -7.67
CA LEU A 117 25.52 10.31 -7.50
C LEU A 117 25.25 10.51 -6.01
N ALA A 118 25.06 11.75 -5.55
CA ALA A 118 24.79 12.01 -4.13
C ALA A 118 23.78 13.13 -3.87
N LEU A 119 23.05 12.95 -2.77
CA LEU A 119 22.28 13.97 -2.06
C LEU A 119 23.13 14.49 -0.90
N VAL A 120 23.38 15.79 -0.85
CA VAL A 120 24.24 16.46 0.13
C VAL A 120 23.43 17.42 0.97
N ASN A 121 23.69 17.45 2.27
CA ASN A 121 23.03 18.33 3.23
C ASN A 121 23.28 19.82 2.90
N SER A 122 22.46 20.69 3.44
CA SER A 122 22.55 22.15 3.27
C SER A 122 23.85 22.76 3.82
N ASP A 123 24.65 22.01 4.59
CA ASP A 123 25.99 22.40 5.01
C ASP A 123 27.03 22.32 3.86
N GLY A 124 26.66 21.70 2.73
CA GLY A 124 27.50 21.53 1.54
C GLY A 124 28.66 20.54 1.68
N THR A 125 28.70 19.77 2.77
CA THR A 125 29.82 18.86 3.12
C THR A 125 29.39 17.46 3.55
N SER A 126 28.20 17.36 4.17
CA SER A 126 27.68 16.09 4.69
C SER A 126 26.85 15.38 3.63
N VAL A 127 27.33 14.24 3.15
CA VAL A 127 26.58 13.36 2.25
C VAL A 127 25.45 12.70 3.05
N VAL A 128 24.23 12.80 2.56
CA VAL A 128 23.01 12.24 3.16
C VAL A 128 22.72 10.85 2.61
N ALA A 129 22.84 10.72 1.29
CA ALA A 129 22.68 9.47 0.55
C ALA A 129 23.55 9.52 -0.71
N ASP A 130 24.13 8.40 -1.10
CA ASP A 130 24.92 8.31 -2.32
C ASP A 130 24.82 6.93 -2.98
N PHE A 131 25.18 6.92 -4.26
CA PHE A 131 25.45 5.74 -5.05
C PHE A 131 26.85 5.84 -5.66
N GLY A 132 27.56 4.73 -5.59
CA GLY A 132 28.92 4.66 -6.10
C GLY A 132 29.93 5.41 -5.26
N THR A 133 31.19 5.28 -5.63
CA THR A 133 32.33 6.01 -5.10
C THR A 133 33.26 6.29 -6.28
N GLU A 134 34.28 7.14 -6.10
CA GLU A 134 35.30 7.37 -7.13
C GLU A 134 36.04 6.09 -7.53
N GLU A 135 36.25 5.18 -6.54
CA GLU A 135 36.95 3.90 -6.77
C GLU A 135 36.00 2.78 -7.27
N ASN A 136 34.70 2.90 -6.99
CA ASN A 136 33.69 1.93 -7.35
C ASN A 136 32.41 2.67 -7.77
N PRO A 137 32.36 3.23 -9.00
CA PRO A 137 31.22 3.98 -9.49
C PRO A 137 29.98 3.07 -9.62
N ILE A 138 28.81 3.70 -9.80
CA ILE A 138 27.61 2.96 -10.18
C ILE A 138 27.86 2.20 -11.48
N PRO A 139 27.27 0.99 -11.66
CA PRO A 139 27.52 0.19 -12.86
C PRO A 139 26.95 0.86 -14.12
N GLU A 140 27.37 0.38 -15.30
CA GLU A 140 26.81 0.80 -16.61
C GLU A 140 25.29 0.74 -16.61
N GLN A 141 24.62 1.80 -17.08
CA GLN A 141 23.17 1.92 -17.11
C GLN A 141 22.60 1.59 -18.49
N PHE A 142 21.56 0.78 -18.52
CA PHE A 142 20.95 0.30 -19.75
C PHE A 142 19.72 1.15 -20.11
N GLU A 143 19.37 1.16 -21.40
CA GLU A 143 18.22 1.90 -21.90
C GLU A 143 16.93 1.47 -21.21
N ASP A 144 16.17 2.46 -20.70
CA ASP A 144 14.89 2.28 -20.01
C ASP A 144 14.93 1.35 -18.79
N SER A 145 16.13 1.15 -18.23
CA SER A 145 16.34 0.40 -17.00
C SER A 145 16.80 1.33 -15.90
N SER A 146 16.11 1.33 -14.79
CA SER A 146 16.51 2.10 -13.62
C SER A 146 17.39 1.30 -12.67
N TYR A 147 18.13 2.01 -11.83
CA TYR A 147 18.97 1.45 -10.79
C TYR A 147 18.63 2.10 -9.46
N GLY A 148 18.56 1.33 -8.40
CA GLY A 148 18.15 1.88 -7.12
C GLY A 148 18.20 0.87 -6.00
N LEU A 149 17.71 1.30 -4.85
CA LEU A 149 17.60 0.47 -3.66
C LEU A 149 16.29 -0.32 -3.73
N MET A 150 16.36 -1.64 -3.53
CA MET A 150 15.16 -2.40 -3.25
C MET A 150 14.48 -1.78 -2.03
N GLN A 151 13.28 -1.26 -2.20
CA GLN A 151 12.44 -0.81 -1.10
C GLN A 151 11.53 -1.97 -0.67
N GLY A 152 12.12 -3.13 -0.50
CA GLY A 152 11.47 -4.30 0.06
C GLY A 152 11.39 -4.19 1.57
N GLY A 153 10.59 -3.26 2.04
CA GLY A 153 9.90 -3.49 3.30
C GLY A 153 9.04 -4.72 3.05
N GLY A 154 9.20 -5.77 3.88
CA GLY A 154 8.42 -6.98 3.65
C GLY A 154 6.94 -6.62 3.52
N LEU A 155 6.36 -6.83 2.33
CA LEU A 155 4.92 -6.72 2.15
C LEU A 155 4.28 -7.75 3.05
N THR A 156 3.72 -7.33 4.18
CA THR A 156 3.11 -8.22 5.15
C THR A 156 1.60 -8.20 4.97
N PRO A 157 0.99 -9.31 4.54
CA PRO A 157 -0.46 -9.44 4.57
C PRO A 157 -0.97 -9.15 5.97
N THR A 158 -1.90 -8.22 6.09
CA THR A 158 -2.48 -7.80 7.38
C THR A 158 -3.99 -8.02 7.33
N MET A 159 -4.53 -8.64 8.37
CA MET A 159 -5.96 -8.76 8.57
C MET A 159 -6.39 -7.70 9.59
N PHE A 160 -7.17 -6.72 9.14
CA PHE A 160 -7.71 -5.65 10.00
C PHE A 160 -9.01 -6.07 10.67
N ILE A 161 -9.86 -6.80 9.94
CA ILE A 161 -11.10 -7.39 10.44
C ILE A 161 -11.07 -8.86 10.09
N GLY A 162 -11.20 -9.71 11.10
CA GLY A 162 -11.17 -11.18 10.97
C GLY A 162 -12.48 -11.83 11.37
N PRO A 163 -12.58 -13.16 11.23
CA PRO A 163 -13.85 -13.90 11.39
C PRO A 163 -14.40 -13.89 12.82
N THR A 164 -13.60 -13.54 13.81
CA THR A 164 -14.03 -13.49 15.23
C THR A 164 -14.10 -12.05 15.76
N GLN A 165 -14.13 -11.07 14.86
CA GLN A 165 -14.18 -9.64 15.22
C GLN A 165 -15.42 -9.34 16.06
N GLN A 166 -15.24 -8.56 17.13
CA GLN A 166 -16.38 -8.03 17.89
C GLN A 166 -17.07 -6.94 17.11
N VAL A 167 -18.39 -6.97 17.10
CA VAL A 167 -19.23 -6.04 16.37
C VAL A 167 -20.36 -5.49 17.25
N ARG A 168 -20.95 -4.40 16.79
CA ARG A 168 -22.20 -3.85 17.33
C ARG A 168 -23.28 -3.98 16.27
N VAL A 169 -24.44 -4.45 16.66
CA VAL A 169 -25.55 -4.77 15.77
C VAL A 169 -26.84 -4.12 16.27
N ILE A 170 -27.63 -3.56 15.36
CA ILE A 170 -28.98 -3.11 15.64
C ILE A 170 -29.91 -3.43 14.46
N ILE A 171 -31.13 -3.83 14.77
CA ILE A 171 -32.25 -3.84 13.82
C ILE A 171 -32.91 -2.49 13.95
N PRO A 172 -32.80 -1.59 12.94
CA PRO A 172 -33.35 -0.25 13.06
C PRO A 172 -34.88 -0.30 13.11
N ALA A 173 -35.48 0.50 13.99
CA ALA A 173 -36.92 0.56 14.16
C ALA A 173 -37.59 1.70 13.35
N ASP A 174 -36.80 2.69 12.98
CA ASP A 174 -37.21 3.88 12.23
C ASP A 174 -36.01 4.61 11.62
N ASP A 175 -36.23 5.79 11.03
CA ASP A 175 -35.20 6.59 10.37
C ASP A 175 -34.38 7.50 11.31
N SER A 176 -34.53 7.36 12.61
CA SER A 176 -33.92 8.27 13.60
C SER A 176 -32.37 8.24 13.62
N LEU A 177 -31.74 7.17 13.15
CA LEU A 177 -30.30 7.04 13.06
C LEU A 177 -29.70 7.78 11.84
N GLY A 178 -30.53 8.10 10.83
CA GLY A 178 -30.08 8.76 9.60
C GLY A 178 -28.87 8.07 8.96
N GLY A 179 -27.83 8.85 8.62
CA GLY A 179 -26.53 8.37 8.15
C GLY A 179 -25.45 8.34 9.23
N ASP A 180 -25.67 8.98 10.37
CA ASP A 180 -24.63 9.23 11.40
C ASP A 180 -24.02 7.94 11.97
N TRP A 181 -24.77 6.85 11.92
CA TRP A 181 -24.29 5.54 12.37
C TRP A 181 -23.11 4.97 11.55
N THR A 182 -22.80 5.53 10.39
CA THR A 182 -21.64 5.13 9.58
C THR A 182 -20.36 5.84 10.00
N GLU A 183 -20.47 6.91 10.82
CA GLU A 183 -19.34 7.69 11.29
C GLU A 183 -18.55 6.97 12.39
N GLN A 184 -17.25 7.17 12.43
CA GLN A 184 -16.38 6.56 13.43
C GLN A 184 -16.75 6.95 14.87
N GLU A 185 -17.08 8.22 15.12
CA GLU A 185 -17.37 8.79 16.45
C GLU A 185 -18.79 8.48 16.97
N PHE A 186 -19.60 7.74 16.20
CA PHE A 186 -20.97 7.43 16.60
C PHE A 186 -21.00 6.54 17.86
N ASP A 187 -21.86 6.87 18.84
CA ASP A 187 -22.07 6.09 20.06
C ASP A 187 -22.99 4.88 19.83
N ASP A 188 -22.39 3.72 19.63
CA ASP A 188 -23.08 2.44 19.48
C ASP A 188 -23.13 1.60 20.78
N SER A 189 -22.84 2.21 21.93
CA SER A 189 -22.79 1.52 23.22
C SER A 189 -24.13 0.86 23.62
N GLY A 190 -25.24 1.39 23.10
CA GLY A 190 -26.57 0.83 23.29
C GLY A 190 -26.93 -0.32 22.35
N TRP A 191 -26.08 -0.63 21.35
CA TRP A 191 -26.35 -1.70 20.39
C TRP A 191 -25.96 -3.08 20.96
N GLN A 192 -26.58 -4.13 20.40
CA GLN A 192 -26.24 -5.51 20.77
C GLN A 192 -24.76 -5.80 20.46
N ALA A 193 -24.04 -6.39 21.41
CA ALA A 193 -22.70 -6.89 21.20
C ALA A 193 -22.77 -8.32 20.64
N ALA A 194 -22.05 -8.56 19.53
CA ALA A 194 -21.95 -9.86 18.88
C ALA A 194 -20.52 -10.09 18.33
N GLN A 195 -20.27 -11.27 17.80
CA GLN A 195 -19.12 -11.55 16.93
C GLN A 195 -19.56 -11.59 15.47
N MET A 196 -18.63 -11.35 14.56
CA MET A 196 -18.87 -11.41 13.10
C MET A 196 -19.51 -12.76 12.70
N GLY A 197 -20.38 -12.71 11.69
CA GLY A 197 -21.34 -13.73 11.30
C GLY A 197 -22.70 -13.36 11.87
N ILE A 198 -23.38 -12.41 11.21
CA ILE A 198 -24.65 -11.80 11.64
C ILE A 198 -25.75 -12.19 10.68
N GLY A 199 -26.88 -12.59 11.19
CA GLY A 199 -28.05 -12.93 10.39
C GLY A 199 -29.05 -13.78 11.12
N TYR A 200 -29.84 -14.56 10.41
CA TYR A 200 -30.73 -15.59 10.93
C TYR A 200 -30.98 -16.65 9.86
N ASP A 201 -31.49 -17.82 10.27
CA ASP A 201 -31.80 -18.91 9.36
C ASP A 201 -32.83 -19.86 9.99
N GLU A 202 -33.95 -20.07 9.31
CA GLU A 202 -35.01 -20.99 9.74
C GLU A 202 -34.69 -22.48 9.46
N ASN A 203 -33.69 -22.75 8.60
CA ASN A 203 -33.41 -24.07 8.05
C ASN A 203 -32.05 -24.64 8.48
N ASP A 204 -31.31 -23.97 9.35
CA ASP A 204 -29.95 -24.32 9.81
C ASP A 204 -28.87 -24.34 8.69
N THR A 205 -29.11 -23.72 7.54
CA THR A 205 -28.15 -23.64 6.43
C THR A 205 -26.90 -22.86 6.83
N TYR A 206 -27.08 -21.76 7.59
CA TYR A 206 -26.01 -20.85 8.05
C TYR A 206 -25.59 -21.05 9.50
N ALA A 207 -26.07 -22.08 10.17
CA ALA A 207 -25.80 -22.28 11.62
C ALA A 207 -24.30 -22.28 11.99
N GLN A 208 -23.40 -22.66 11.06
CA GLN A 208 -21.96 -22.67 11.26
C GLN A 208 -21.28 -21.33 10.91
N GLU A 209 -22.01 -20.43 10.28
CA GLU A 209 -21.51 -19.11 9.86
C GLU A 209 -21.74 -18.04 10.93
N PHE A 210 -22.69 -18.25 11.86
CA PHE A 210 -23.01 -17.26 12.88
C PHE A 210 -21.95 -17.20 13.98
N GLY A 211 -21.54 -15.99 14.30
CA GLY A 211 -20.70 -15.70 15.46
C GLY A 211 -21.48 -15.74 16.77
N ALA A 212 -20.77 -15.62 17.89
CA ALA A 212 -21.43 -15.56 19.19
C ALA A 212 -22.39 -14.38 19.27
N ASN A 213 -23.67 -14.63 19.60
CA ASN A 213 -24.78 -13.68 19.57
C ASN A 213 -25.04 -13.04 18.19
N GLY A 214 -24.57 -13.68 17.11
CA GLY A 214 -24.79 -13.19 15.75
C GLY A 214 -26.06 -13.67 15.10
N ASP A 215 -26.65 -14.76 15.61
CA ASP A 215 -27.98 -15.22 15.23
C ASP A 215 -29.05 -14.28 15.84
N LEU A 216 -29.72 -13.54 14.98
CA LEU A 216 -30.74 -12.56 15.34
C LEU A 216 -32.13 -13.20 15.48
N GLY A 217 -32.33 -14.38 14.93
CA GLY A 217 -33.54 -15.19 15.06
C GLY A 217 -34.84 -14.41 14.86
N ASN A 218 -35.76 -14.58 15.81
CA ASN A 218 -37.06 -13.93 15.75
C ASN A 218 -37.04 -12.41 15.99
N ASP A 219 -35.95 -11.85 16.44
CA ASP A 219 -35.84 -10.38 16.62
C ASP A 219 -35.75 -9.70 15.25
N PHE A 220 -35.24 -10.40 14.22
CA PHE A 220 -35.15 -9.90 12.86
C PHE A 220 -36.23 -10.47 11.92
N ASN A 221 -36.42 -11.78 11.94
CA ASN A 221 -37.36 -12.49 11.07
C ASN A 221 -38.80 -11.96 11.20
N GLY A 222 -39.37 -11.49 10.10
CA GLY A 222 -40.71 -10.91 10.07
C GLY A 222 -40.83 -9.50 10.73
N VAL A 223 -39.72 -8.90 11.14
CA VAL A 223 -39.66 -7.59 11.82
C VAL A 223 -39.09 -6.51 10.92
N ASN A 224 -37.95 -6.77 10.28
CA ASN A 224 -37.29 -5.83 9.37
C ASN A 224 -36.58 -6.59 8.24
N THR A 225 -36.21 -5.88 7.19
CA THR A 225 -35.40 -6.36 6.05
C THR A 225 -33.99 -5.79 6.06
N SER A 226 -33.67 -4.94 7.05
CA SER A 226 -32.40 -4.26 7.20
C SER A 226 -31.79 -4.48 8.58
N VAL A 227 -30.47 -4.68 8.63
CA VAL A 227 -29.67 -4.71 9.85
C VAL A 227 -28.47 -3.77 9.71
N TYR A 228 -28.13 -3.04 10.78
CA TYR A 228 -26.92 -2.21 10.82
C TYR A 228 -25.86 -2.88 11.69
N ILE A 229 -24.65 -2.98 11.17
CA ILE A 229 -23.52 -3.62 11.81
C ILE A 229 -22.36 -2.63 11.83
N ARG A 230 -21.75 -2.42 12.98
CA ARG A 230 -20.54 -1.59 13.13
C ARG A 230 -19.40 -2.45 13.61
N ILE A 231 -18.28 -2.38 12.92
CA ILE A 231 -17.10 -3.23 13.10
C ILE A 231 -15.91 -2.33 13.39
N PRO A 232 -15.56 -2.09 14.68
CA PRO A 232 -14.40 -1.29 15.02
C PRO A 232 -13.11 -2.07 14.73
N PHE A 233 -12.10 -1.36 14.23
CA PHE A 233 -10.76 -1.92 14.02
C PHE A 233 -9.69 -0.82 14.17
N GLU A 234 -8.43 -1.23 14.35
CA GLU A 234 -7.31 -0.33 14.60
C GLU A 234 -6.32 -0.36 13.43
N VAL A 235 -5.85 0.82 13.04
CA VAL A 235 -4.76 1.00 12.07
C VAL A 235 -3.72 1.91 12.70
N SER A 236 -2.53 1.39 13.01
CA SER A 236 -1.47 2.19 13.66
C SER A 236 -0.92 3.27 12.74
N ASP A 237 -0.70 2.94 11.47
CA ASP A 237 -0.15 3.83 10.46
C ASP A 237 -0.76 3.52 9.09
N PRO A 238 -1.75 4.32 8.65
CA PRO A 238 -2.39 4.17 7.33
C PRO A 238 -1.43 4.36 6.16
N SER A 239 -0.37 5.16 6.31
CA SER A 239 0.58 5.45 5.23
C SER A 239 1.36 4.21 4.77
N THR A 240 1.43 3.19 5.64
CA THR A 240 2.08 1.91 5.32
C THR A 240 1.19 0.93 4.56
N ILE A 241 -0.10 1.25 4.35
CA ILE A 241 -1.04 0.34 3.70
C ILE A 241 -1.01 0.56 2.18
N THR A 242 -0.65 -0.49 1.44
CA THR A 242 -0.50 -0.42 -0.03
C THR A 242 -1.72 -0.88 -0.80
N ASN A 243 -2.52 -1.75 -0.21
CA ASN A 243 -3.79 -2.18 -0.77
C ASN A 243 -4.80 -2.50 0.34
N LEU A 244 -6.07 -2.52 -0.03
CA LEU A 244 -7.16 -2.83 0.88
C LEU A 244 -8.24 -3.63 0.13
N THR A 245 -8.63 -4.78 0.69
CA THR A 245 -9.63 -5.67 0.13
C THR A 245 -10.70 -5.96 1.18
N LEU A 246 -11.94 -5.62 0.86
CA LEU A 246 -13.11 -6.04 1.62
C LEU A 246 -13.56 -7.39 1.06
N ARG A 247 -13.78 -8.36 1.95
CA ARG A 247 -14.29 -9.68 1.61
C ARG A 247 -15.61 -9.89 2.32
N MET A 248 -16.62 -10.27 1.58
CA MET A 248 -17.97 -10.43 2.10
C MET A 248 -18.54 -11.82 1.80
N LYS A 249 -19.19 -12.41 2.79
CA LYS A 249 -20.24 -13.40 2.63
C LYS A 249 -21.54 -12.67 2.92
N TYR A 250 -22.52 -12.77 2.06
CA TYR A 250 -23.78 -12.04 2.22
C TYR A 250 -24.95 -12.78 1.59
N ASP A 251 -26.10 -12.59 2.18
CA ASP A 251 -27.41 -13.02 1.74
C ASP A 251 -28.44 -11.96 2.22
N ASP A 252 -29.10 -11.18 1.38
CA ASP A 252 -29.12 -11.13 -0.09
C ASP A 252 -28.31 -9.95 -0.65
N GLY A 253 -28.07 -8.91 0.15
CA GLY A 253 -27.38 -7.71 -0.24
C GLY A 253 -26.73 -6.97 0.90
N PHE A 254 -25.89 -6.00 0.57
CA PHE A 254 -25.27 -5.13 1.57
C PHE A 254 -24.82 -3.79 0.97
N VAL A 255 -24.59 -2.81 1.86
CA VAL A 255 -23.83 -1.59 1.58
C VAL A 255 -22.79 -1.42 2.68
N ALA A 256 -21.52 -1.19 2.31
CA ALA A 256 -20.40 -1.06 3.23
C ALA A 256 -19.81 0.36 3.19
N TYR A 257 -19.54 0.92 4.37
CA TYR A 257 -18.96 2.25 4.57
C TYR A 257 -17.69 2.13 5.40
N LEU A 258 -16.62 2.79 4.95
CA LEU A 258 -15.38 2.94 5.69
C LEU A 258 -15.28 4.37 6.22
N ASN A 259 -15.39 4.56 7.55
CA ASN A 259 -15.37 5.88 8.19
C ASN A 259 -16.30 6.88 7.47
N ASP A 260 -17.58 6.53 7.31
CA ASP A 260 -18.63 7.32 6.64
C ASP A 260 -18.56 7.35 5.08
N THR A 261 -17.56 6.75 4.48
CA THR A 261 -17.44 6.72 3.01
C THR A 261 -17.93 5.39 2.46
N LEU A 262 -18.89 5.39 1.53
CA LEU A 262 -19.33 4.20 0.80
C LEU A 262 -18.16 3.61 0.00
N VAL A 263 -17.87 2.35 0.23
CA VAL A 263 -16.71 1.66 -0.38
C VAL A 263 -17.08 0.44 -1.21
N ALA A 264 -18.23 -0.19 -0.93
CA ALA A 264 -18.72 -1.35 -1.68
C ALA A 264 -20.22 -1.54 -1.45
N ASP A 265 -20.89 -2.13 -2.42
CA ASP A 265 -22.27 -2.57 -2.30
C ASP A 265 -22.57 -3.77 -3.20
N ALA A 266 -23.62 -4.51 -2.86
CA ALA A 266 -24.20 -5.56 -3.71
C ALA A 266 -25.71 -5.61 -3.48
N ASN A 267 -26.47 -5.76 -4.55
CA ASN A 267 -27.94 -5.82 -4.53
C ASN A 267 -28.61 -4.68 -3.75
N ALA A 268 -27.98 -3.50 -3.70
CA ALA A 268 -28.50 -2.35 -2.97
C ALA A 268 -29.48 -1.53 -3.83
N PRO A 269 -30.59 -1.00 -3.25
CA PRO A 269 -31.47 -0.07 -3.96
C PRO A 269 -30.84 1.31 -4.13
N GLY A 270 -31.27 2.08 -5.12
CA GLY A 270 -30.74 3.42 -5.40
C GLY A 270 -31.02 4.49 -4.35
N GLY A 271 -31.83 4.20 -3.34
CA GLY A 271 -32.08 5.06 -2.17
C GLY A 271 -32.31 4.19 -0.95
N LEU A 272 -31.41 4.32 0.04
CA LEU A 272 -31.46 3.52 1.26
C LEU A 272 -32.36 4.16 2.31
N THR A 273 -33.13 3.32 2.97
CA THR A 273 -33.93 3.64 4.16
C THR A 273 -33.63 2.61 5.25
N TRP A 274 -34.05 2.89 6.46
CA TRP A 274 -33.84 2.02 7.62
C TRP A 274 -34.43 0.59 7.47
N ASN A 275 -35.32 0.38 6.50
CA ASN A 275 -36.01 -0.88 6.20
C ASN A 275 -35.92 -1.22 4.70
N SER A 276 -34.85 -0.86 4.03
CA SER A 276 -34.62 -1.22 2.63
C SER A 276 -34.52 -2.72 2.45
N GLU A 277 -34.97 -3.19 1.28
CA GLU A 277 -34.84 -4.57 0.82
C GLU A 277 -33.71 -4.65 -0.22
N ALA A 278 -33.08 -5.81 -0.33
CA ALA A 278 -32.18 -6.11 -1.44
C ALA A 278 -32.92 -6.06 -2.78
N THR A 279 -32.26 -5.68 -3.85
CA THR A 279 -32.85 -5.59 -5.20
C THR A 279 -32.88 -6.94 -5.92
N GLY A 280 -32.37 -7.97 -5.30
CA GLY A 280 -32.33 -9.33 -5.84
C GLY A 280 -31.82 -10.32 -4.81
N ASN A 281 -32.10 -11.59 -5.04
CA ASN A 281 -31.64 -12.71 -4.23
C ASN A 281 -30.15 -13.06 -4.54
N HIS A 282 -29.39 -13.40 -3.51
CA HIS A 282 -28.07 -14.04 -3.62
C HIS A 282 -28.21 -15.45 -3.02
N SER A 283 -27.95 -16.48 -3.82
CA SER A 283 -28.27 -17.85 -3.46
C SER A 283 -27.48 -18.33 -2.24
N ASP A 284 -28.12 -19.09 -1.34
CA ASP A 284 -27.54 -19.65 -0.10
C ASP A 284 -26.18 -20.35 -0.32
N GLY A 285 -26.07 -21.10 -1.43
CA GLY A 285 -24.83 -21.81 -1.77
C GLY A 285 -23.66 -20.90 -2.16
N GLU A 286 -23.93 -19.71 -2.66
CA GLU A 286 -22.95 -18.68 -2.99
C GLU A 286 -22.69 -17.78 -1.79
N ALA A 287 -23.71 -17.54 -0.97
CA ALA A 287 -23.66 -16.67 0.20
C ALA A 287 -22.60 -17.07 1.24
N VAL A 288 -22.27 -18.35 1.33
CA VAL A 288 -21.23 -18.89 2.24
C VAL A 288 -19.82 -18.83 1.65
N THR A 289 -19.65 -18.25 0.46
CA THR A 289 -18.35 -18.08 -0.19
C THR A 289 -17.94 -16.61 -0.15
N PHE A 290 -16.70 -16.33 0.29
CA PHE A 290 -16.20 -14.96 0.24
C PHE A 290 -16.05 -14.46 -1.20
N LEU A 291 -16.65 -13.31 -1.47
CA LEU A 291 -16.37 -12.49 -2.65
C LEU A 291 -15.50 -11.30 -2.25
N ASP A 292 -14.62 -10.87 -3.13
CA ASP A 292 -13.61 -9.86 -2.88
C ASP A 292 -13.95 -8.55 -3.61
N TRP A 293 -13.89 -7.41 -2.89
CA TRP A 293 -13.98 -6.05 -3.41
C TRP A 293 -12.64 -5.35 -3.20
N ASP A 294 -11.99 -4.95 -4.28
CA ASP A 294 -10.81 -4.07 -4.20
C ASP A 294 -11.25 -2.65 -3.83
N ILE A 295 -10.92 -2.26 -2.61
CA ILE A 295 -11.20 -0.93 -2.07
C ILE A 295 -9.91 -0.13 -1.83
N THR A 296 -8.84 -0.45 -2.55
CA THR A 296 -7.52 0.20 -2.45
C THR A 296 -7.59 1.72 -2.66
N SER A 297 -8.48 2.19 -3.54
CA SER A 297 -8.70 3.63 -3.77
C SER A 297 -9.20 4.39 -2.53
N PHE A 298 -9.65 3.69 -1.49
CA PHE A 298 -10.13 4.26 -0.23
C PHE A 298 -9.14 4.13 0.93
N VAL A 299 -7.89 3.71 0.69
CA VAL A 299 -6.83 3.66 1.73
C VAL A 299 -6.68 5.01 2.43
N ASN A 300 -6.83 6.12 1.69
CA ASN A 300 -6.78 7.48 2.24
C ASN A 300 -7.96 7.83 3.18
N ARG A 301 -8.95 6.95 3.36
CA ARG A 301 -10.03 7.10 4.36
C ARG A 301 -9.68 6.48 5.70
N LEU A 302 -8.64 5.65 5.74
CA LEU A 302 -8.12 5.13 7.01
C LEU A 302 -7.53 6.27 7.86
N ARG A 303 -7.68 6.15 9.17
CA ARG A 303 -7.18 7.09 10.17
C ARG A 303 -6.18 6.37 11.09
N PRO A 304 -5.16 7.06 11.60
CA PRO A 304 -4.34 6.52 12.67
C PRO A 304 -5.20 6.21 13.91
N GLY A 305 -5.03 5.03 14.48
CA GLY A 305 -5.84 4.55 15.60
C GLY A 305 -7.17 3.94 15.16
N ALA A 306 -8.26 4.33 15.81
CA ALA A 306 -9.58 3.74 15.63
C ALA A 306 -10.21 4.06 14.27
N ASN A 307 -10.82 3.04 13.68
CA ASN A 307 -11.58 3.08 12.44
C ASN A 307 -12.84 2.24 12.60
N VAL A 308 -13.81 2.42 11.71
CA VAL A 308 -15.04 1.63 11.63
C VAL A 308 -15.34 1.22 10.21
N LEU A 309 -15.67 -0.06 10.02
CA LEU A 309 -16.39 -0.55 8.85
C LEU A 309 -17.86 -0.71 9.27
N ALA A 310 -18.74 0.09 8.68
CA ALA A 310 -20.18 0.03 8.93
C ALA A 310 -20.87 -0.67 7.76
N ILE A 311 -21.76 -1.62 8.06
CA ILE A 311 -22.46 -2.40 7.04
C ILE A 311 -23.95 -2.31 7.25
N HIS A 312 -24.67 -1.96 6.19
CA HIS A 312 -26.10 -2.09 6.08
C HIS A 312 -26.37 -3.42 5.37
N GLY A 313 -26.76 -4.45 6.12
CA GLY A 313 -27.20 -5.73 5.57
C GLY A 313 -28.64 -5.63 5.08
N LEU A 314 -28.93 -6.24 3.93
CA LEU A 314 -30.19 -6.15 3.21
C LEU A 314 -30.70 -7.55 2.89
N ASN A 315 -31.91 -7.86 3.32
CA ASN A 315 -32.65 -9.07 2.97
C ASN A 315 -33.56 -8.79 1.75
N ASP A 316 -33.92 -9.79 0.95
CA ASP A 316 -34.75 -9.62 -0.24
C ASP A 316 -36.25 -9.43 0.10
N GLY A 317 -36.65 -9.68 1.33
CA GLY A 317 -38.01 -9.41 1.81
C GLY A 317 -38.26 -9.85 3.25
N ILE A 318 -39.33 -9.30 3.83
CA ILE A 318 -39.74 -9.52 5.23
C ILE A 318 -40.09 -10.99 5.54
N THR A 319 -40.32 -11.80 4.53
CA THR A 319 -40.68 -13.24 4.65
C THR A 319 -39.59 -14.17 4.14
N SER A 320 -38.38 -13.65 3.89
CA SER A 320 -37.25 -14.52 3.61
C SER A 320 -36.97 -15.46 4.78
N SER A 321 -36.43 -16.66 4.50
CA SER A 321 -36.15 -17.68 5.53
C SER A 321 -34.82 -17.47 6.22
N ASP A 322 -33.97 -16.62 5.69
CA ASP A 322 -32.56 -16.48 6.07
C ASP A 322 -31.96 -15.11 5.72
N MET A 323 -30.81 -14.84 6.29
CA MET A 323 -29.92 -13.71 6.00
C MET A 323 -28.54 -14.01 6.57
N LEU A 324 -27.47 -13.61 5.86
CA LEU A 324 -26.10 -13.73 6.32
C LEU A 324 -25.29 -12.50 5.97
N ILE A 325 -24.55 -11.94 6.93
CA ILE A 325 -23.52 -10.92 6.71
C ILE A 325 -22.26 -11.32 7.47
N THR A 326 -21.18 -11.57 6.72
CA THR A 326 -19.84 -11.77 7.28
C THR A 326 -18.84 -10.96 6.49
N ALA A 327 -17.99 -10.20 7.18
CA ALA A 327 -16.97 -9.34 6.57
C ALA A 327 -15.57 -9.69 7.09
N GLU A 328 -14.60 -9.63 6.18
CA GLU A 328 -13.18 -9.54 6.50
C GLU A 328 -12.59 -8.32 5.81
N LEU A 329 -11.69 -7.61 6.48
CA LEU A 329 -10.92 -6.55 5.86
C LEU A 329 -9.45 -6.93 5.87
N ARG A 330 -8.88 -7.07 4.69
CA ARG A 330 -7.48 -7.44 4.49
C ARG A 330 -6.76 -6.36 3.73
N GLY A 331 -5.48 -6.25 3.98
CA GLY A 331 -4.61 -5.37 3.22
C GLY A 331 -3.18 -5.87 3.28
N THR A 332 -2.30 -5.15 2.62
CA THR A 332 -0.86 -5.37 2.69
C THR A 332 -0.23 -4.15 3.33
N ARG A 333 0.60 -4.37 4.32
CA ARG A 333 1.37 -3.33 5.00
C ARG A 333 2.84 -3.44 4.64
N ILE A 334 3.49 -2.30 4.43
CA ILE A 334 4.94 -2.22 4.44
C ILE A 334 5.39 -2.21 5.90
N THR A 335 6.11 -3.25 6.33
CA THR A 335 6.48 -3.43 7.75
C THR A 335 7.85 -2.92 8.11
N ASP A 336 8.72 -2.69 7.15
CA ASP A 336 10.03 -2.08 7.34
C ASP A 336 10.50 -1.51 5.99
N PRO A 337 10.76 -0.20 5.86
CA PRO A 337 11.49 0.32 4.73
C PRO A 337 12.99 0.01 4.89
N SER A 338 13.35 -1.24 5.21
CA SER A 338 14.75 -1.64 5.08
C SER A 338 15.09 -1.54 3.60
N LEU A 339 15.90 -0.55 3.28
CA LEU A 339 16.47 -0.41 1.96
C LEU A 339 17.41 -1.59 1.76
N GLY A 340 17.14 -2.40 0.75
CA GLY A 340 17.98 -3.51 0.35
C GLY A 340 19.24 -3.03 -0.37
N GLU A 341 20.02 -3.99 -0.81
CA GLU A 341 21.20 -3.70 -1.63
C GLU A 341 20.79 -3.04 -2.95
N PRO A 342 21.61 -2.12 -3.47
CA PRO A 342 21.32 -1.48 -4.75
C PRO A 342 21.45 -2.46 -5.92
N GLY A 343 20.61 -2.29 -6.93
CA GLY A 343 20.59 -3.12 -8.12
C GLY A 343 19.73 -2.54 -9.23
N TYR A 344 19.67 -3.20 -10.38
CA TYR A 344 18.74 -2.85 -11.44
C TYR A 344 17.33 -3.26 -11.06
N LEU A 345 16.35 -2.45 -11.37
CA LEU A 345 14.95 -2.73 -11.12
C LEU A 345 14.32 -3.46 -12.33
N ALA A 346 13.47 -4.44 -12.05
CA ALA A 346 12.76 -5.19 -13.10
C ALA A 346 11.80 -4.30 -13.91
N SER A 347 11.36 -3.21 -13.31
CA SER A 347 10.59 -2.15 -13.97
C SER A 347 10.85 -0.85 -13.21
N PRO A 348 11.07 0.28 -13.92
CA PRO A 348 11.13 1.58 -13.27
C PRO A 348 9.85 1.87 -12.49
N SER A 349 10.00 2.48 -11.31
CA SER A 349 8.91 2.72 -10.37
C SER A 349 8.85 4.17 -9.85
N PRO A 350 8.98 5.21 -10.70
CA PRO A 350 9.05 6.58 -10.25
C PRO A 350 7.81 6.99 -9.45
N ARG A 351 8.02 7.62 -8.30
CA ARG A 351 7.01 8.06 -7.32
C ARG A 351 6.26 6.94 -6.61
N THR A 352 6.82 5.72 -6.64
CA THR A 352 6.29 4.56 -5.91
C THR A 352 7.43 3.74 -5.32
N PHE A 353 7.11 2.77 -4.45
CA PHE A 353 8.14 1.91 -3.87
C PHE A 353 8.75 0.96 -4.91
N ASN A 354 10.06 0.84 -4.87
CA ASN A 354 10.83 -0.06 -5.72
C ASN A 354 10.53 -1.52 -5.40
N GLY A 355 10.42 -2.34 -6.45
CA GLY A 355 10.35 -3.80 -6.33
C GLY A 355 11.71 -4.46 -6.10
N ASP A 356 11.77 -5.76 -6.43
CA ASP A 356 13.01 -6.54 -6.36
C ASP A 356 14.08 -5.99 -7.30
N THR A 357 15.33 -6.00 -6.84
CA THR A 357 16.50 -5.65 -7.63
C THR A 357 17.24 -6.90 -8.11
N PHE A 358 18.03 -6.76 -9.16
CA PHE A 358 18.93 -7.81 -9.67
C PHE A 358 20.30 -7.22 -9.99
N ASP A 359 21.34 -8.08 -9.96
CA ASP A 359 22.75 -7.65 -10.02
C ASP A 359 23.19 -7.14 -11.40
N GLY A 360 22.49 -7.51 -12.47
CA GLY A 360 22.87 -7.12 -13.83
C GLY A 360 22.21 -7.94 -14.93
N PHE A 361 22.54 -7.59 -16.16
CA PHE A 361 22.01 -8.23 -17.36
C PHE A 361 22.94 -9.34 -17.83
N VAL A 362 22.35 -10.45 -18.25
CA VAL A 362 23.11 -11.56 -18.86
C VAL A 362 23.49 -11.15 -20.29
N GLY A 363 24.77 -11.24 -20.62
CA GLY A 363 25.27 -11.02 -21.96
C GLY A 363 24.62 -11.95 -22.99
N ASP A 364 24.53 -11.50 -24.23
CA ASP A 364 23.95 -12.26 -25.32
C ASP A 364 24.58 -13.65 -25.46
N THR A 365 23.76 -14.61 -25.88
CA THR A 365 24.26 -15.94 -26.21
C THR A 365 24.99 -15.93 -27.54
N SER A 366 26.13 -16.62 -27.56
CA SER A 366 26.94 -16.85 -28.75
C SER A 366 26.84 -18.32 -29.21
N PHE A 367 26.81 -18.50 -30.49
CA PHE A 367 26.74 -19.82 -31.11
C PHE A 367 28.11 -20.12 -31.82
N ASN A 368 28.60 -21.34 -31.69
CA ASN A 368 29.82 -21.76 -32.37
C ASN A 368 29.65 -21.92 -33.89
N ILE A 369 28.46 -21.85 -34.42
CA ILE A 369 28.11 -22.00 -35.83
C ILE A 369 27.09 -20.96 -36.23
N ASP A 370 27.28 -20.26 -37.33
CA ASP A 370 26.33 -19.33 -37.90
C ASP A 370 25.09 -20.06 -38.43
N ARG A 371 23.95 -19.34 -38.49
CA ARG A 371 22.72 -19.87 -39.09
C ARG A 371 22.93 -20.30 -40.54
N GLY A 372 22.39 -21.48 -40.89
CA GLY A 372 22.52 -22.04 -42.26
C GLY A 372 21.74 -23.33 -42.46
N PHE A 373 21.93 -23.91 -43.64
CA PHE A 373 21.48 -25.26 -43.94
C PHE A 373 22.68 -26.20 -43.89
N PHE A 374 22.58 -27.29 -43.15
CA PHE A 374 23.64 -28.25 -42.93
C PHE A 374 23.24 -29.62 -43.45
N GLU A 375 24.11 -30.28 -44.17
CA GLU A 375 23.90 -31.64 -44.69
C GLU A 375 24.27 -32.72 -43.68
N ASP A 376 25.26 -32.42 -42.82
CA ASP A 376 25.75 -33.33 -41.78
C ASP A 376 25.37 -32.88 -40.38
N PRO A 377 25.13 -33.83 -39.44
CA PRO A 377 24.94 -33.48 -38.01
C PRO A 377 26.18 -32.81 -37.42
N PHE A 378 25.94 -31.81 -36.59
CA PHE A 378 27.00 -31.10 -35.85
C PHE A 378 26.63 -30.89 -34.37
N ALA A 379 27.59 -30.63 -33.55
CA ALA A 379 27.37 -30.21 -32.16
C ALA A 379 27.21 -28.71 -32.11
N LEU A 380 26.01 -28.26 -31.70
CA LEU A 380 25.76 -26.85 -31.42
C LEU A 380 26.25 -26.54 -29.99
N GLU A 381 27.10 -25.55 -29.87
CA GLU A 381 27.54 -25.00 -28.59
C GLU A 381 26.94 -23.60 -28.44
N VAL A 382 26.28 -23.36 -27.30
CA VAL A 382 25.68 -22.08 -26.94
C VAL A 382 26.40 -21.60 -25.68
N THR A 383 26.99 -20.42 -25.75
CA THR A 383 27.72 -19.81 -24.62
C THR A 383 27.24 -18.43 -24.31
N SER A 384 27.43 -17.93 -23.10
CA SER A 384 27.27 -16.54 -22.70
C SER A 384 28.60 -16.04 -22.12
N SER A 385 28.86 -14.73 -22.27
CA SER A 385 30.02 -14.09 -21.64
C SER A 385 29.83 -13.89 -20.13
N THR A 386 28.57 -14.02 -19.64
CA THR A 386 28.27 -13.88 -18.21
C THR A 386 28.64 -15.13 -17.45
N GLU A 387 29.52 -15.00 -16.46
CA GLU A 387 29.94 -16.09 -15.60
C GLU A 387 28.76 -16.67 -14.81
N SER A 388 28.66 -17.99 -14.77
CA SER A 388 27.60 -18.74 -14.09
C SER A 388 26.17 -18.55 -14.66
N ALA A 389 26.02 -17.98 -15.86
CA ALA A 389 24.72 -17.86 -16.52
C ALA A 389 24.13 -19.25 -16.84
N GLU A 390 22.85 -19.46 -16.52
CA GLU A 390 22.09 -20.66 -16.90
C GLU A 390 21.44 -20.43 -18.26
N ILE A 391 21.82 -21.24 -19.26
CA ILE A 391 21.23 -21.19 -20.60
C ILE A 391 20.10 -22.23 -20.70
N ARG A 392 18.87 -21.76 -20.92
CA ARG A 392 17.70 -22.62 -21.16
C ARG A 392 17.28 -22.55 -22.62
N TYR A 393 16.94 -23.70 -23.20
CA TYR A 393 16.51 -23.78 -24.59
C TYR A 393 15.28 -24.72 -24.72
N THR A 394 14.51 -24.50 -25.77
CA THR A 394 13.38 -25.36 -26.16
C THR A 394 13.72 -26.03 -27.50
N LEU A 395 13.30 -27.29 -27.68
CA LEU A 395 13.43 -28.05 -28.93
C LEU A 395 12.10 -28.02 -29.67
#